data_c390f491c6644a74354364c4976ce027
#
_entry.id   c390f491c6644a74354364c4976ce027
#
_cell.length_a   1.000
_cell.length_b   1.000
_cell.length_c   1.000
_cell.angle_alpha   90.00
_cell.angle_beta   90.00
_cell.angle_gamma   90.00
#
_symmetry.space_group_name_H-M   'P 1'
#
loop_
_entity.id
_entity.type
_entity.pdbx_description
1 polymer ?
#
loop_
_entity_poly.entity_id
_entity_poly.type
_entity_poly.pdbx_seq_one_letter_code
_entity_poly.pdbx_strand_id
1 'polypeptide(L)'
;MKKFSALDSLIDYIPNMSKPEDLTIFLPNFAEDGLSDLLTNILHKQLNEFTLSQLNKFEIIPNAEAPFWTWNNDTRSWEYINMPSFVIEGKKTLLVPKDIVRNKYLFSTGQYFRRVILERMREEGGYYIDGKPVSKKEVVKAKQFSGKHWQYDETIKYTKENKDALDEYHEKIFGYYMENGGPMTDENLDDYLYK
;
A
#
# COMPACT_ATOMS: atom_id res chain seq x y z
N MET A 1 -4.30 27.04 -5.18
CA MET A 1 -5.29 26.29 -5.97
C MET A 1 -4.77 25.07 -6.74
N LYS A 2 -3.54 24.53 -6.46
CA LYS A 2 -2.99 23.33 -7.17
C LYS A 2 -3.20 21.99 -6.46
N LYS A 3 -3.82 21.96 -5.27
CA LYS A 3 -4.02 20.72 -4.48
C LYS A 3 -5.27 19.91 -4.83
N PHE A 4 -6.21 20.47 -5.58
CA PHE A 4 -7.47 19.79 -5.90
C PHE A 4 -7.47 19.04 -7.24
N SER A 5 -6.56 19.37 -8.17
CA SER A 5 -6.53 18.70 -9.49
C SER A 5 -6.18 17.21 -9.44
N ALA A 6 -5.43 16.75 -8.44
CA ALA A 6 -5.13 15.33 -8.27
C ALA A 6 -6.35 14.55 -7.74
N LEU A 7 -7.17 15.18 -6.90
CA LEU A 7 -8.42 14.59 -6.39
C LEU A 7 -9.51 14.55 -7.46
N ASP A 8 -9.61 15.58 -8.29
CA ASP A 8 -10.55 15.58 -9.41
C ASP A 8 -10.26 14.45 -10.40
N SER A 9 -8.97 14.20 -10.69
CA SER A 9 -8.56 13.08 -11.53
C SER A 9 -8.84 11.73 -10.86
N LEU A 10 -8.77 11.64 -9.53
CA LEU A 10 -9.02 10.42 -8.78
C LEU A 10 -10.45 9.94 -8.92
N ILE A 11 -11.43 10.86 -9.00
CA ILE A 11 -12.85 10.53 -9.14
C ILE A 11 -13.07 9.66 -10.39
N ASP A 12 -12.36 9.96 -11.48
CA ASP A 12 -12.45 9.19 -12.73
C ASP A 12 -11.87 7.76 -12.60
N TYR A 13 -11.05 7.51 -11.58
CA TYR A 13 -10.38 6.23 -11.36
C TYR A 13 -11.07 5.34 -10.31
N ILE A 14 -11.94 5.93 -9.45
CA ILE A 14 -12.65 5.18 -8.40
C ILE A 14 -13.31 3.89 -8.93
N PRO A 15 -13.99 3.91 -10.13
CA PRO A 15 -14.59 2.70 -10.68
C PRO A 15 -13.59 1.58 -11.03
N ASN A 16 -12.30 1.88 -11.06
CA ASN A 16 -11.24 0.91 -11.38
C ASN A 16 -10.51 0.42 -10.13
N MET A 17 -10.87 0.90 -8.95
CA MET A 17 -10.29 0.51 -7.67
C MET A 17 -11.17 -0.51 -6.99
N SER A 18 -10.59 -1.58 -6.49
CA SER A 18 -11.26 -2.60 -5.66
C SER A 18 -10.78 -2.59 -4.22
N LYS A 19 -9.57 -2.09 -3.98
CA LYS A 19 -8.93 -2.06 -2.65
C LYS A 19 -8.21 -0.73 -2.40
N PRO A 20 -7.99 -0.34 -1.12
CA PRO A 20 -7.32 0.92 -0.78
C PRO A 20 -5.89 1.05 -1.35
N GLU A 21 -5.17 -0.06 -1.46
CA GLU A 21 -3.81 -0.08 -2.02
C GLU A 21 -3.75 0.32 -3.50
N ASP A 22 -4.85 0.21 -4.22
CA ASP A 22 -4.94 0.63 -5.63
C ASP A 22 -4.73 2.14 -5.79
N LEU A 23 -4.93 2.91 -4.72
CA LEU A 23 -4.61 4.35 -4.70
C LEU A 23 -3.18 4.65 -5.13
N THR A 24 -2.24 3.78 -4.84
CA THR A 24 -0.83 3.94 -5.25
C THR A 24 -0.63 3.90 -6.76
N ILE A 25 -1.56 3.30 -7.51
CA ILE A 25 -1.55 3.28 -8.98
C ILE A 25 -2.08 4.60 -9.54
N PHE A 26 -3.15 5.12 -8.97
CA PHE A 26 -3.94 6.20 -9.59
C PHE A 26 -3.62 7.59 -9.04
N LEU A 27 -2.92 7.68 -7.89
CA LEU A 27 -2.52 8.97 -7.32
C LEU A 27 -1.03 9.24 -7.54
N PRO A 28 -0.66 10.26 -8.32
CA PRO A 28 0.72 10.68 -8.46
C PRO A 28 1.34 11.06 -7.12
N ASN A 29 2.54 10.56 -6.85
CA ASN A 29 3.28 10.80 -5.59
C ASN A 29 2.57 10.31 -4.32
N PHE A 30 1.57 9.45 -4.45
CA PHE A 30 0.97 8.70 -3.35
C PHE A 30 1.60 7.31 -3.32
N ALA A 31 2.84 7.27 -2.84
CA ALA A 31 3.58 6.03 -2.68
C ALA A 31 3.14 5.27 -1.41
N GLU A 32 3.86 4.22 -1.10
CA GLU A 32 3.62 3.34 0.04
C GLU A 32 3.56 4.11 1.37
N ASP A 33 4.37 5.17 1.53
CA ASP A 33 4.36 6.04 2.71
C ASP A 33 3.01 6.76 2.89
N GLY A 34 2.48 7.33 1.79
CA GLY A 34 1.17 7.99 1.81
C GLY A 34 0.02 7.03 2.14
N LEU A 35 0.11 5.78 1.64
CA LEU A 35 -0.86 4.74 1.98
C LEU A 35 -0.75 4.35 3.47
N SER A 36 0.46 4.20 3.99
CA SER A 36 0.71 3.91 5.40
C SER A 36 0.12 4.99 6.32
N ASP A 37 0.39 6.25 6.00
CA ASP A 37 -0.12 7.38 6.75
C ASP A 37 -1.65 7.44 6.73
N LEU A 38 -2.25 7.22 5.56
CA LEU A 38 -3.70 7.16 5.41
C LEU A 38 -4.31 6.04 6.25
N LEU A 39 -3.78 4.83 6.16
CA LEU A 39 -4.28 3.67 6.92
C LEU A 39 -4.09 3.88 8.43
N THR A 40 -2.95 4.42 8.85
CA THR A 40 -2.70 4.75 10.26
C THR A 40 -3.72 5.76 10.78
N ASN A 41 -4.06 6.79 10.01
CA ASN A 41 -5.07 7.76 10.41
C ASN A 41 -6.49 7.16 10.42
N ILE A 42 -6.85 6.32 9.44
CA ILE A 42 -8.13 5.62 9.43
C ILE A 42 -8.27 4.73 10.67
N LEU A 43 -7.23 3.98 11.02
CA LEU A 43 -7.20 3.01 12.11
C LEU A 43 -6.73 3.61 13.44
N HIS A 44 -6.57 4.93 13.54
CA HIS A 44 -5.92 5.55 14.69
C HIS A 44 -6.60 5.21 16.02
N LYS A 45 -7.93 5.28 16.07
CA LYS A 45 -8.71 4.89 17.24
C LYS A 45 -8.47 3.44 17.63
N GLN A 46 -8.57 2.52 16.68
CA GLN A 46 -8.37 1.09 16.90
C GLN A 46 -6.95 0.76 17.37
N LEU A 47 -5.94 1.40 16.78
CA LEU A 47 -4.55 1.25 17.21
C LEU A 47 -4.32 1.84 18.62
N ASN A 48 -4.97 2.96 18.96
CA ASN A 48 -4.91 3.51 20.29
C ASN A 48 -5.57 2.59 21.33
N GLU A 49 -6.77 2.07 21.04
CA GLU A 49 -7.46 1.10 21.90
C GLU A 49 -6.63 -0.18 22.07
N PHE A 50 -6.04 -0.69 20.99
CA PHE A 50 -5.11 -1.81 21.06
C PHE A 50 -3.92 -1.49 21.98
N THR A 51 -3.29 -0.33 21.81
CA THR A 51 -2.18 0.12 22.65
C THR A 51 -2.57 0.12 24.12
N LEU A 52 -3.69 0.74 24.46
CA LEU A 52 -4.19 0.79 25.83
C LEU A 52 -4.47 -0.61 26.40
N SER A 53 -5.02 -1.50 25.58
CA SER A 53 -5.28 -2.88 25.99
C SER A 53 -3.99 -3.65 26.29
N GLN A 54 -2.92 -3.45 25.50
CA GLN A 54 -1.62 -4.06 25.76
C GLN A 54 -0.97 -3.48 27.03
N LEU A 55 -0.97 -2.16 27.20
CA LEU A 55 -0.44 -1.51 28.39
C LEU A 55 -1.10 -2.01 29.67
N ASN A 56 -2.43 -2.18 29.65
CA ASN A 56 -3.19 -2.69 30.77
C ASN A 56 -2.77 -4.12 31.19
N LYS A 57 -2.34 -4.97 30.26
CA LYS A 57 -1.82 -6.31 30.58
C LYS A 57 -0.53 -6.27 31.41
N PHE A 58 0.21 -5.18 31.31
CA PHE A 58 1.46 -4.96 32.06
C PHE A 58 1.29 -3.94 33.19
N GLU A 59 0.04 -3.62 33.56
CA GLU A 59 -0.31 -2.65 34.63
C GLU A 59 0.27 -1.23 34.37
N ILE A 60 0.48 -0.89 33.10
CA ILE A 60 0.97 0.42 32.68
C ILE A 60 -0.23 1.34 32.43
N ILE A 61 -0.27 2.46 33.13
CA ILE A 61 -1.36 3.45 33.05
C ILE A 61 -1.06 4.43 31.90
N PRO A 62 -2.06 4.81 31.09
CA PRO A 62 -1.94 5.91 30.14
C PRO A 62 -1.43 7.18 30.84
N ASN A 63 -0.47 7.86 30.24
CA ASN A 63 0.20 9.01 30.86
C ASN A 63 -0.17 10.35 30.24
N ALA A 64 -1.09 10.36 29.27
CA ALA A 64 -1.57 11.57 28.61
C ALA A 64 -3.00 11.38 28.06
N GLU A 65 -3.64 12.50 27.78
CA GLU A 65 -4.76 12.58 26.85
C GLU A 65 -4.29 13.31 25.60
N ALA A 66 -4.59 12.76 24.44
CA ALA A 66 -4.16 13.36 23.18
C ALA A 66 -5.30 13.36 22.14
N PRO A 67 -5.54 14.51 21.51
CA PRO A 67 -6.47 14.59 20.40
C PRO A 67 -5.85 14.03 19.11
N PHE A 68 -6.70 13.42 18.26
CA PHE A 68 -6.30 12.94 16.95
C PHE A 68 -7.50 12.78 16.01
N TRP A 69 -7.18 12.75 14.72
CA TRP A 69 -8.14 12.40 13.68
C TRP A 69 -8.25 10.88 13.53
N THR A 70 -9.46 10.40 13.34
CA THR A 70 -9.77 9.01 13.01
C THR A 70 -10.99 8.93 12.11
N TRP A 71 -11.14 7.81 11.39
CA TRP A 71 -12.32 7.58 10.60
C TRP A 71 -13.42 6.91 11.44
N ASN A 72 -14.64 7.43 11.37
CA ASN A 72 -15.81 6.82 11.97
C ASN A 72 -16.60 6.07 10.87
N ASN A 73 -16.70 4.75 11.01
CA ASN A 73 -17.40 3.89 10.06
C ASN A 73 -18.92 4.08 10.08
N ASP A 74 -19.50 4.44 11.23
CA ASP A 74 -20.94 4.58 11.39
C ASP A 74 -21.44 5.85 10.72
N THR A 75 -20.74 6.96 10.95
CA THR A 75 -21.07 8.27 10.35
C THR A 75 -20.43 8.46 8.98
N ARG A 76 -19.50 7.59 8.57
CA ARG A 76 -18.69 7.70 7.35
C ARG A 76 -18.02 9.06 7.21
N SER A 77 -17.41 9.51 8.32
CA SER A 77 -16.78 10.84 8.39
C SER A 77 -15.51 10.81 9.24
N TRP A 78 -14.67 11.81 9.02
CA TRP A 78 -13.53 12.07 9.87
C TRP A 78 -13.99 12.71 11.18
N GLU A 79 -13.47 12.20 12.29
CA GLU A 79 -13.71 12.73 13.64
C GLU A 79 -12.40 13.17 14.28
N TYR A 80 -12.48 14.29 15.01
CA TYR A 80 -11.39 14.75 15.87
C TYR A 80 -11.77 14.43 17.30
N ILE A 81 -11.13 13.43 17.88
CA ILE A 81 -11.47 12.91 19.21
C ILE A 81 -10.30 13.05 20.16
N ASN A 82 -10.61 13.15 21.47
CA ASN A 82 -9.63 13.13 22.53
C ASN A 82 -9.77 11.82 23.31
N MET A 83 -8.67 11.10 23.50
CA MET A 83 -8.66 9.82 24.21
C MET A 83 -7.42 9.68 25.09
N PRO A 84 -7.50 8.88 26.18
CA PRO A 84 -6.32 8.44 26.89
C PRO A 84 -5.30 7.86 25.89
N SER A 85 -4.05 8.22 26.09
CA SER A 85 -2.98 7.89 25.16
C SER A 85 -1.68 7.62 25.91
N PHE A 86 -0.74 6.94 25.27
CA PHE A 86 0.58 6.73 25.80
C PHE A 86 1.59 7.58 25.03
N VAL A 87 2.41 8.32 25.77
CA VAL A 87 3.38 9.26 25.20
C VAL A 87 4.76 8.92 25.74
N ILE A 88 5.72 8.74 24.83
CA ILE A 88 7.15 8.56 25.13
C ILE A 88 7.91 9.74 24.52
N GLU A 89 8.70 10.43 25.32
CA GLU A 89 9.51 11.58 24.88
C GLU A 89 8.71 12.65 24.13
N GLY A 90 7.49 12.91 24.59
CA GLY A 90 6.60 13.90 23.96
C GLY A 90 5.91 13.45 22.68
N LYS A 91 6.13 12.20 22.24
CA LYS A 91 5.50 11.63 21.06
C LYS A 91 4.45 10.59 21.42
N LYS A 92 3.26 10.72 20.83
CA LYS A 92 2.23 9.70 20.96
C LYS A 92 2.74 8.38 20.38
N THR A 93 2.63 7.33 21.17
CA THR A 93 3.07 5.98 20.78
C THR A 93 1.86 5.10 20.50
N LEU A 94 1.84 4.48 19.34
CA LEU A 94 0.85 3.50 18.95
C LEU A 94 1.53 2.15 18.76
N LEU A 95 1.03 1.13 19.44
CA LEU A 95 1.44 -0.25 19.19
C LEU A 95 0.68 -0.80 17.99
N VAL A 96 1.36 -1.60 17.21
CA VAL A 96 0.80 -2.30 16.06
C VAL A 96 0.82 -3.79 16.35
N PRO A 97 -0.27 -4.54 16.06
CA PRO A 97 -0.25 -5.98 16.19
C PRO A 97 0.89 -6.58 15.37
N LYS A 98 1.70 -7.45 16.00
CA LYS A 98 2.89 -8.04 15.39
C LYS A 98 2.60 -8.80 14.10
N ASP A 99 1.45 -9.47 14.05
CA ASP A 99 1.04 -10.31 12.91
C ASP A 99 0.85 -9.51 11.61
N ILE A 100 0.64 -8.20 11.70
CA ILE A 100 0.48 -7.34 10.53
C ILE A 100 1.76 -6.55 10.19
N VAL A 101 2.80 -6.63 11.01
CA VAL A 101 4.06 -5.93 10.75
C VAL A 101 4.81 -6.61 9.61
N ARG A 102 5.26 -5.81 8.66
CA ARG A 102 6.01 -6.26 7.48
C ARG A 102 7.12 -5.26 7.17
N ASN A 103 8.24 -5.76 6.67
CA ASN A 103 9.34 -4.92 6.20
C ASN A 103 9.15 -4.41 4.76
N LYS A 104 8.15 -4.93 4.05
CA LYS A 104 7.80 -4.53 2.68
C LYS A 104 6.30 -4.62 2.49
N TYR A 105 5.77 -3.71 1.69
CA TYR A 105 4.38 -3.78 1.27
C TYR A 105 4.15 -5.01 0.40
N LEU A 106 3.01 -5.65 0.60
CA LEU A 106 2.55 -6.73 -0.27
C LEU A 106 2.24 -6.18 -1.66
N PHE A 107 1.48 -5.09 -1.71
CA PHE A 107 1.13 -4.42 -2.95
C PHE A 107 2.25 -3.45 -3.37
N SER A 108 2.64 -3.50 -4.64
CA SER A 108 3.58 -2.56 -5.22
C SER A 108 3.25 -2.31 -6.69
N THR A 109 3.02 -1.06 -7.05
CA THR A 109 2.76 -0.64 -8.43
C THR A 109 3.84 -1.12 -9.39
N GLY A 110 5.12 -1.07 -8.98
CA GLY A 110 6.23 -1.58 -9.78
C GLY A 110 6.23 -3.11 -9.93
N GLN A 111 5.78 -3.85 -8.93
CA GLN A 111 5.62 -5.31 -9.02
C GLN A 111 4.41 -5.67 -9.90
N TYR A 112 3.29 -4.97 -9.72
CA TYR A 112 2.12 -5.12 -10.56
C TYR A 112 2.46 -4.93 -12.04
N PHE A 113 3.14 -3.83 -12.39
CA PHE A 113 3.58 -3.58 -13.75
C PHE A 113 4.46 -4.72 -14.30
N ARG A 114 5.45 -5.18 -13.51
CA ARG A 114 6.39 -6.21 -13.97
C ARG A 114 5.81 -7.62 -14.01
N ARG A 115 4.93 -7.97 -13.05
CA ARG A 115 4.47 -9.35 -12.88
C ARG A 115 3.19 -9.66 -13.65
N VAL A 116 2.36 -8.64 -13.89
CA VAL A 116 1.10 -8.81 -14.61
C VAL A 116 1.14 -8.07 -15.94
N ILE A 117 1.31 -6.77 -15.94
CA ILE A 117 1.18 -5.96 -17.17
C ILE A 117 2.22 -6.36 -18.22
N LEU A 118 3.50 -6.38 -17.87
CA LEU A 118 4.55 -6.81 -18.83
C LEU A 118 4.42 -8.27 -19.25
N GLU A 119 3.91 -9.12 -18.39
CA GLU A 119 3.67 -10.53 -18.73
C GLU A 119 2.58 -10.64 -19.79
N ARG A 120 1.44 -10.02 -19.56
CA ARG A 120 0.33 -9.98 -20.52
C ARG A 120 0.75 -9.32 -21.82
N MET A 121 1.45 -8.19 -21.77
CA MET A 121 1.97 -7.52 -22.98
C MET A 121 2.93 -8.43 -23.77
N ARG A 122 3.71 -9.26 -23.09
CA ARG A 122 4.61 -10.23 -23.72
C ARG A 122 3.83 -11.34 -24.43
N GLU A 123 2.81 -11.87 -23.79
CA GLU A 123 1.95 -12.91 -24.33
C GLU A 123 1.11 -12.41 -25.50
N GLU A 124 0.41 -11.30 -25.32
CA GLU A 124 -0.44 -10.66 -26.35
C GLU A 124 0.36 -10.18 -27.56
N GLY A 125 1.56 -9.67 -27.34
CA GLY A 125 2.45 -9.16 -28.41
C GLY A 125 3.26 -10.22 -29.13
N GLY A 126 3.16 -11.50 -28.74
CA GLY A 126 3.90 -12.59 -29.37
C GLY A 126 5.42 -12.44 -29.25
N TYR A 127 5.92 -11.86 -28.15
CA TYR A 127 7.35 -11.65 -27.92
C TYR A 127 8.06 -12.96 -27.54
N TYR A 128 8.25 -13.82 -28.54
CA TYR A 128 8.94 -15.10 -28.42
C TYR A 128 10.06 -15.22 -29.48
N ILE A 129 11.17 -15.86 -29.11
CA ILE A 129 12.26 -16.22 -29.99
C ILE A 129 12.51 -17.71 -29.78
N ASP A 130 12.46 -18.50 -30.86
CA ASP A 130 12.61 -19.97 -30.85
C ASP A 130 11.70 -20.66 -29.82
N GLY A 131 10.45 -20.21 -29.71
CA GLY A 131 9.45 -20.74 -28.78
C GLY A 131 9.67 -20.37 -27.31
N LYS A 132 10.68 -19.53 -27.00
CA LYS A 132 10.95 -19.05 -25.65
C LYS A 132 10.54 -17.58 -25.51
N PRO A 133 9.91 -17.20 -24.39
CA PRO A 133 9.54 -15.81 -24.14
C PRO A 133 10.81 -14.95 -24.02
N VAL A 134 10.82 -13.79 -24.69
CA VAL A 134 11.90 -12.81 -24.54
C VAL A 134 11.89 -12.20 -23.14
N SER A 135 13.00 -11.60 -22.72
CA SER A 135 13.07 -10.94 -21.42
C SER A 135 12.11 -9.74 -21.34
N LYS A 136 11.58 -9.45 -20.15
CA LYS A 136 10.73 -8.27 -19.93
C LYS A 136 11.42 -6.95 -20.30
N LYS A 137 12.76 -6.92 -20.20
CA LYS A 137 13.57 -5.77 -20.61
C LYS A 137 13.53 -5.55 -22.13
N GLU A 138 13.47 -6.62 -22.90
CA GLU A 138 13.32 -6.54 -24.36
C GLU A 138 11.92 -6.11 -24.75
N VAL A 139 10.87 -6.56 -24.03
CA VAL A 139 9.49 -6.07 -24.25
C VAL A 139 9.43 -4.56 -24.02
N VAL A 140 10.01 -4.06 -22.93
CA VAL A 140 10.07 -2.61 -22.64
C VAL A 140 10.77 -1.85 -23.76
N LYS A 141 11.88 -2.36 -24.28
CA LYS A 141 12.60 -1.76 -25.41
C LYS A 141 11.75 -1.75 -26.69
N ALA A 142 11.11 -2.85 -27.00
CA ALA A 142 10.30 -3.00 -28.21
C ALA A 142 9.06 -2.08 -28.20
N LYS A 143 8.46 -1.85 -27.05
CA LYS A 143 7.32 -0.93 -26.85
C LYS A 143 7.71 0.55 -26.96
N GLN A 144 9.01 0.88 -26.89
CA GLN A 144 9.55 2.25 -27.02
C GLN A 144 8.87 3.23 -26.05
N PHE A 145 8.63 2.81 -24.82
CA PHE A 145 8.06 3.67 -23.79
C PHE A 145 8.93 4.91 -23.59
N SER A 146 8.34 6.08 -23.49
CA SER A 146 9.02 7.36 -23.41
C SER A 146 8.43 8.25 -22.31
N GLY A 147 9.26 9.19 -21.82
CA GLY A 147 8.86 10.10 -20.76
C GLY A 147 9.42 9.71 -19.38
N LYS A 148 9.54 10.71 -18.49
CA LYS A 148 10.12 10.53 -17.15
C LYS A 148 9.33 9.54 -16.27
N HIS A 149 8.02 9.51 -16.45
CA HIS A 149 7.07 8.71 -15.65
C HIS A 149 6.36 7.64 -16.48
N TRP A 150 6.95 7.22 -17.60
CA TRP A 150 6.35 6.30 -18.57
C TRP A 150 5.77 5.03 -17.96
N GLN A 151 6.46 4.43 -16.99
CA GLN A 151 5.97 3.20 -16.35
C GLN A 151 4.67 3.44 -15.59
N TYR A 152 4.56 4.56 -14.90
CA TYR A 152 3.36 4.97 -14.19
C TYR A 152 2.20 5.23 -15.16
N ASP A 153 2.47 6.00 -16.20
CA ASP A 153 1.48 6.36 -17.22
C ASP A 153 0.95 5.10 -17.94
N GLU A 154 1.84 4.18 -18.28
CA GLU A 154 1.46 2.90 -18.91
C GLU A 154 0.71 1.99 -17.93
N THR A 155 1.07 1.98 -16.64
CA THR A 155 0.33 1.22 -15.64
C THR A 155 -1.12 1.69 -15.55
N ILE A 156 -1.34 3.00 -15.44
CA ILE A 156 -2.70 3.58 -15.41
C ILE A 156 -3.47 3.25 -16.66
N LYS A 157 -2.86 3.49 -17.83
CA LYS A 157 -3.49 3.24 -19.13
C LYS A 157 -3.92 1.78 -19.26
N TYR A 158 -2.99 0.85 -19.04
CA TYR A 158 -3.27 -0.58 -19.15
C TYR A 158 -4.36 -1.05 -18.18
N THR A 159 -4.31 -0.58 -16.93
CA THR A 159 -5.31 -0.95 -15.92
C THR A 159 -6.71 -0.45 -16.28
N LYS A 160 -6.83 0.72 -16.89
CA LYS A 160 -8.12 1.23 -17.37
C LYS A 160 -8.72 0.39 -18.51
N GLU A 161 -7.85 -0.06 -19.42
CA GLU A 161 -8.23 -0.87 -20.58
C GLU A 161 -8.48 -2.34 -20.19
N ASN A 162 -7.82 -2.83 -19.12
CA ASN A 162 -7.82 -4.23 -18.68
C ASN A 162 -8.06 -4.32 -17.17
N LYS A 163 -9.30 -4.13 -16.73
CA LYS A 163 -9.67 -4.10 -15.30
C LYS A 163 -9.32 -5.39 -14.56
N ASP A 164 -9.44 -6.53 -15.24
CA ASP A 164 -9.12 -7.86 -14.73
C ASP A 164 -7.63 -8.07 -14.42
N ALA A 165 -6.75 -7.23 -14.98
CA ALA A 165 -5.31 -7.32 -14.68
C ALA A 165 -4.98 -6.96 -13.23
N LEU A 166 -5.71 -6.03 -12.63
CA LEU A 166 -5.54 -5.66 -11.23
C LEU A 166 -6.10 -6.73 -10.31
N ASP A 167 -7.25 -7.30 -10.65
CA ASP A 167 -7.84 -8.43 -9.92
C ASP A 167 -6.90 -9.64 -9.94
N GLU A 168 -6.31 -9.98 -11.09
CA GLU A 168 -5.28 -11.02 -11.21
C GLU A 168 -4.09 -10.77 -10.27
N TYR A 169 -3.63 -9.51 -10.16
CA TYR A 169 -2.54 -9.19 -9.25
C TYR A 169 -2.93 -9.38 -7.79
N HIS A 170 -4.13 -8.97 -7.41
CA HIS A 170 -4.65 -9.16 -6.06
C HIS A 170 -4.79 -10.64 -5.68
N GLU A 171 -5.21 -11.48 -6.61
CA GLU A 171 -5.29 -12.93 -6.38
C GLU A 171 -3.91 -13.57 -6.16
N LYS A 172 -2.90 -13.10 -6.90
CA LYS A 172 -1.54 -13.66 -6.88
C LYS A 172 -0.62 -13.02 -5.83
N ILE A 173 -1.00 -11.89 -5.24
CA ILE A 173 -0.10 -11.09 -4.39
C ILE A 173 0.42 -11.87 -3.18
N PHE A 174 -0.40 -12.70 -2.58
CA PHE A 174 0.00 -13.52 -1.43
C PHE A 174 1.05 -14.57 -1.83
N GLY A 175 0.86 -15.22 -2.98
CA GLY A 175 1.85 -16.16 -3.54
C GLY A 175 3.19 -15.47 -3.79
N TYR A 176 3.16 -14.31 -4.44
CA TYR A 176 4.37 -13.51 -4.68
C TYR A 176 5.07 -13.09 -3.39
N TYR A 177 4.31 -12.81 -2.34
CA TYR A 177 4.85 -12.46 -1.04
C TYR A 177 5.56 -13.66 -0.40
N MET A 178 4.94 -14.83 -0.41
CA MET A 178 5.54 -16.06 0.14
C MET A 178 6.82 -16.46 -0.61
N GLU A 179 6.87 -16.30 -1.92
CA GLU A 179 8.07 -16.51 -2.75
C GLU A 179 9.24 -15.59 -2.34
N ASN A 180 8.94 -14.41 -1.77
CA ASN A 180 9.93 -13.40 -1.37
C ASN A 180 10.19 -13.37 0.14
N GLY A 181 10.01 -14.48 0.85
CA GLY A 181 10.39 -14.64 2.24
C GLY A 181 9.22 -14.64 3.25
N GLY A 182 8.00 -14.32 2.80
CA GLY A 182 6.81 -14.40 3.65
C GLY A 182 6.78 -13.43 4.84
N PRO A 183 6.14 -13.82 5.95
CA PRO A 183 6.02 -12.99 7.16
C PRO A 183 7.37 -12.75 7.83
N MET A 184 7.50 -11.62 8.49
CA MET A 184 8.68 -11.32 9.31
C MET A 184 8.70 -12.24 10.51
N THR A 185 9.84 -12.89 10.76
CA THR A 185 10.08 -13.68 11.97
C THR A 185 10.32 -12.78 13.17
N ASP A 186 10.20 -13.31 14.38
CA ASP A 186 10.46 -12.57 15.62
C ASP A 186 11.89 -12.03 15.68
N GLU A 187 12.87 -12.85 15.28
CA GLU A 187 14.28 -12.46 15.21
C GLU A 187 14.52 -11.32 14.23
N ASN A 188 13.87 -11.37 13.04
CA ASN A 188 13.96 -10.31 12.06
C ASN A 188 13.30 -9.01 12.54
N LEU A 189 12.21 -9.11 13.29
CA LEU A 189 11.55 -7.96 13.87
C LEU A 189 12.42 -7.32 14.97
N ASP A 190 12.98 -8.12 15.85
CA ASP A 190 13.87 -7.66 16.92
C ASP A 190 15.14 -7.01 16.33
N ASP A 191 15.73 -7.62 15.32
CA ASP A 191 16.86 -7.06 14.57
C ASP A 191 16.55 -5.70 13.94
N TYR A 192 15.30 -5.50 13.50
CA TYR A 192 14.86 -4.24 12.88
C TYR A 192 14.57 -3.14 13.92
N LEU A 193 14.05 -3.52 15.09
CA LEU A 193 13.66 -2.57 16.14
C LEU A 193 14.83 -2.15 17.03
N TYR A 194 15.85 -3.00 17.22
CA TYR A 194 16.91 -2.80 18.21
C TYR A 194 18.31 -2.57 17.59
N LYS A 195 18.40 -2.42 16.29
CA LYS A 195 19.59 -1.93 15.57
C LYS A 195 19.51 -0.45 15.26
#